data_0de450b3e4681d546baea5c3154d204b
#
_entry.id   0de450b3e4681d546baea5c3154d204b
#
_cell.length_a   1.000
_cell.length_b   1.000
_cell.length_c   1.000
_cell.angle_alpha   90.00
_cell.angle_beta   90.00
_cell.angle_gamma   90.00
#
_symmetry.space_group_name_H-M   'P 1'
#
loop_
_entity.id
_entity.type
_entity.pdbx_description
1 polymer ?
#
loop_
_entity_poly.entity_id
_entity_poly.type
_entity_poly.pdbx_seq_one_letter_code
_entity_poly.pdbx_strand_id
1 'polypeptide(L)'
;MRVTTPQARWRPLSWFISHLLAGLLLLSWLSPTSRPCWDALDEAAFHLLNGSLGHQAWWDWLWALASIRVFDILVGALLLTLLIRRDWLFAQRQLRPALFTFVALLLVLLVIRLLVTKLAGHFDWQHASPSLEIVGAYHLSDHFPLLERVFELKDHSSRSFPGDHASVLLIWGLFMALFARGGRLALVLGITLLLMLPRLVTGAHWASDDFVGGLLIALLAIGWGYCTPLGAHIAALLQWLARAPMQLAARLPLLRQLAVLRD
;
A
#
# COMPACT_ATOMS: atom_id res chain seq x y z
N MET A 1 3.03 26.34 8.20
CA MET A 1 3.34 26.20 6.75
C MET A 1 2.03 25.88 6.03
N ARG A 2 1.60 26.70 5.04
CA ARG A 2 0.37 26.42 4.28
C ARG A 2 0.64 25.22 3.38
N VAL A 3 -0.03 24.11 3.61
CA VAL A 3 -0.03 22.96 2.70
C VAL A 3 -0.71 23.43 1.40
N THR A 4 0.08 23.59 0.35
CA THR A 4 -0.47 23.97 -0.97
C THR A 4 -1.12 22.75 -1.59
N THR A 5 -2.34 22.93 -2.14
CA THR A 5 -3.01 21.91 -2.95
C THR A 5 -2.08 21.38 -4.05
N PRO A 6 -2.17 20.09 -4.42
CA PRO A 6 -1.40 19.54 -5.53
C PRO A 6 -1.71 20.34 -6.82
N GLN A 7 -0.75 21.13 -7.26
CA GLN A 7 -0.85 21.86 -8.53
C GLN A 7 -0.25 21.00 -9.64
N ALA A 8 -0.83 21.09 -10.84
CA ALA A 8 -0.28 20.50 -12.07
C ALA A 8 1.09 21.13 -12.35
N ARG A 9 2.15 20.61 -11.78
CA ARG A 9 3.50 21.16 -11.85
C ARG A 9 4.53 20.05 -11.96
N TRP A 10 5.47 20.21 -12.87
CA TRP A 10 6.68 19.41 -12.90
C TRP A 10 7.55 19.68 -11.69
N ARG A 11 8.01 18.60 -11.04
CA ARG A 11 8.98 18.58 -9.92
C ARG A 11 10.17 17.70 -10.32
N PRO A 12 11.04 18.16 -11.23
CA PRO A 12 12.01 17.29 -11.88
C PRO A 12 12.99 16.63 -10.90
N LEU A 13 13.44 17.36 -9.88
CA LEU A 13 14.32 16.79 -8.86
C LEU A 13 13.62 15.67 -8.07
N SER A 14 12.39 15.88 -7.62
CA SER A 14 11.64 14.86 -6.87
C SER A 14 11.30 13.66 -7.75
N TRP A 15 10.98 13.90 -9.02
CA TRP A 15 10.77 12.84 -10.02
C TRP A 15 12.05 12.02 -10.20
N PHE A 16 13.20 12.67 -10.42
CA PHE A 16 14.49 12.00 -10.56
C PHE A 16 14.84 11.20 -9.30
N ILE A 17 14.69 11.78 -8.10
CA ILE A 17 15.00 11.11 -6.83
C ILE A 17 14.12 9.85 -6.67
N SER A 18 12.80 9.93 -6.95
CA SER A 18 11.91 8.76 -6.80
C SER A 18 12.29 7.62 -7.75
N HIS A 19 12.67 7.96 -9.01
CA HIS A 19 13.12 6.95 -9.98
C HIS A 19 14.50 6.38 -9.65
N LEU A 20 15.41 7.23 -9.16
CA LEU A 20 16.74 6.80 -8.71
C LEU A 20 16.62 5.83 -7.53
N LEU A 21 15.81 6.18 -6.52
CA LEU A 21 15.57 5.30 -5.37
C LEU A 21 14.91 3.97 -5.79
N ALA A 22 13.91 4.04 -6.67
CA ALA A 22 13.27 2.85 -7.22
C ALA A 22 14.26 1.96 -7.99
N GLY A 23 15.09 2.56 -8.83
CA GLY A 23 16.14 1.85 -9.59
C GLY A 23 17.22 1.25 -8.69
N LEU A 24 17.74 2.01 -7.72
CA LEU A 24 18.73 1.52 -6.76
C LEU A 24 18.19 0.35 -5.92
N LEU A 25 16.94 0.45 -5.49
CA LEU A 25 16.27 -0.60 -4.72
C LEU A 25 16.16 -1.89 -5.53
N LEU A 26 15.66 -1.80 -6.76
CA LEU A 26 15.56 -2.95 -7.67
C LEU A 26 16.95 -3.54 -8.00
N LEU A 27 17.93 -2.69 -8.31
CA LEU A 27 19.27 -3.12 -8.60
C LEU A 27 19.95 -3.81 -7.38
N SER A 28 19.68 -3.34 -6.17
CA SER A 28 20.19 -3.99 -4.95
C SER A 28 19.64 -5.39 -4.76
N TRP A 29 18.41 -5.64 -5.19
CA TRP A 29 17.77 -6.95 -5.11
C TRP A 29 18.18 -7.89 -6.26
N LEU A 30 18.43 -7.34 -7.46
CA LEU A 30 18.85 -8.11 -8.64
C LEU A 30 20.36 -8.42 -8.65
N SER A 31 21.18 -7.63 -7.95
CA SER A 31 22.63 -7.79 -7.95
C SER A 31 23.06 -9.07 -7.22
N PRO A 32 23.86 -9.94 -7.84
CA PRO A 32 24.37 -11.16 -7.18
C PRO A 32 25.16 -10.87 -5.89
N THR A 33 25.74 -9.67 -5.76
CA THR A 33 26.54 -9.27 -4.58
C THR A 33 25.65 -8.96 -3.38
N SER A 34 24.50 -8.31 -3.59
CA SER A 34 23.61 -7.88 -2.51
C SER A 34 22.38 -8.80 -2.35
N ARG A 35 22.11 -9.65 -3.31
CA ARG A 35 20.98 -10.61 -3.23
C ARG A 35 21.04 -11.49 -1.98
N PRO A 36 22.18 -12.08 -1.57
CA PRO A 36 22.24 -12.89 -0.36
C PRO A 36 21.85 -12.14 0.92
N CYS A 37 22.05 -10.81 0.96
CA CYS A 37 21.59 -10.00 2.10
C CYS A 37 20.05 -9.89 2.15
N TRP A 38 19.39 -9.79 0.98
CA TRP A 38 17.94 -9.81 0.90
C TRP A 38 17.38 -11.18 1.25
N ASP A 39 17.98 -12.26 0.74
CA ASP A 39 17.55 -13.63 1.03
C ASP A 39 17.68 -13.93 2.54
N ALA A 40 18.80 -13.54 3.17
CA ALA A 40 18.98 -13.68 4.62
C ALA A 40 17.98 -12.84 5.43
N LEU A 41 17.64 -11.63 4.97
CA LEU A 41 16.62 -10.78 5.60
C LEU A 41 15.22 -11.44 5.48
N ASP A 42 14.90 -11.96 4.31
CA ASP A 42 13.64 -12.63 4.01
C ASP A 42 13.43 -13.85 4.91
N GLU A 43 14.43 -14.74 4.99
CA GLU A 43 14.40 -15.91 5.88
C GLU A 43 14.29 -15.50 7.35
N ALA A 44 15.13 -14.57 7.81
CA ALA A 44 15.12 -14.11 9.20
C ALA A 44 13.77 -13.47 9.57
N ALA A 45 13.22 -12.62 8.69
CA ALA A 45 11.92 -12.00 8.90
C ALA A 45 10.80 -13.05 8.94
N PHE A 46 10.80 -14.02 8.02
CA PHE A 46 9.81 -15.08 8.02
C PHE A 46 9.88 -15.93 9.28
N HIS A 47 11.06 -16.43 9.67
CA HIS A 47 11.20 -17.24 10.87
C HIS A 47 10.82 -16.49 12.14
N LEU A 48 11.14 -15.20 12.23
CA LEU A 48 10.75 -14.37 13.39
C LEU A 48 9.23 -14.18 13.45
N LEU A 49 8.60 -13.90 12.33
CA LEU A 49 7.19 -13.52 12.28
C LEU A 49 6.28 -14.75 12.26
N ASN A 50 6.46 -15.68 11.32
CA ASN A 50 5.65 -16.88 11.19
C ASN A 50 5.93 -17.86 12.33
N GLY A 51 7.18 -17.95 12.81
CA GLY A 51 7.52 -18.74 14.00
C GLY A 51 6.87 -18.27 15.31
N SER A 52 6.23 -17.09 15.31
CA SER A 52 5.43 -16.63 16.45
C SER A 52 4.02 -17.27 16.52
N LEU A 53 3.58 -17.89 15.43
CA LEU A 53 2.29 -18.57 15.33
C LEU A 53 2.33 -19.98 15.95
N GLY A 54 1.15 -20.54 16.23
CA GLY A 54 1.03 -21.90 16.78
C GLY A 54 1.28 -22.04 18.29
N HIS A 55 1.61 -20.95 18.97
CA HIS A 55 1.91 -20.98 20.42
C HIS A 55 0.76 -20.50 21.28
N GLN A 56 -0.07 -19.58 20.80
CA GLN A 56 -1.17 -18.99 21.55
C GLN A 56 -2.37 -18.74 20.65
N ALA A 57 -3.51 -19.35 20.97
CA ALA A 57 -4.71 -19.28 20.15
C ALA A 57 -5.19 -17.85 19.85
N TRP A 58 -5.14 -16.92 20.82
CA TRP A 58 -5.54 -15.53 20.60
C TRP A 58 -4.65 -14.81 19.58
N TRP A 59 -3.35 -15.16 19.54
CA TRP A 59 -2.38 -14.59 18.62
C TRP A 59 -2.64 -15.09 17.19
N ASP A 60 -2.92 -16.39 17.04
CA ASP A 60 -3.27 -16.99 15.75
C ASP A 60 -4.59 -16.42 15.23
N TRP A 61 -5.60 -16.27 16.09
CA TRP A 61 -6.85 -15.61 15.75
C TRP A 61 -6.65 -14.16 15.29
N LEU A 62 -5.80 -13.39 15.97
CA LEU A 62 -5.50 -12.01 15.60
C LEU A 62 -4.99 -11.92 14.15
N TRP A 63 -3.98 -12.74 13.82
CA TRP A 63 -3.38 -12.72 12.49
C TRP A 63 -4.26 -13.37 11.43
N ALA A 64 -5.02 -14.41 11.77
CA ALA A 64 -6.01 -14.97 10.87
C ALA A 64 -7.06 -13.93 10.46
N LEU A 65 -7.64 -13.20 11.42
CA LEU A 65 -8.60 -12.13 11.14
C LEU A 65 -7.98 -10.94 10.39
N ALA A 66 -6.73 -10.59 10.71
CA ALA A 66 -6.01 -9.52 10.01
C ALA A 66 -5.62 -9.88 8.56
N SER A 67 -5.72 -11.16 8.19
CA SER A 67 -5.31 -11.66 6.86
C SER A 67 -6.46 -12.05 5.94
N ILE A 68 -7.71 -11.89 6.37
CA ILE A 68 -8.89 -12.11 5.52
C ILE A 68 -9.17 -10.90 4.63
N ARG A 69 -9.82 -11.12 3.49
CA ARG A 69 -10.16 -10.06 2.52
C ARG A 69 -11.06 -8.95 3.10
N VAL A 70 -11.95 -9.29 4.03
CA VAL A 70 -12.80 -8.30 4.71
C VAL A 70 -11.96 -7.31 5.51
N PHE A 71 -10.86 -7.76 6.12
CA PHE A 71 -9.95 -6.88 6.83
C PHE A 71 -9.27 -5.86 5.89
N ASP A 72 -8.92 -6.25 4.67
CA ASP A 72 -8.38 -5.33 3.66
C ASP A 72 -9.37 -4.19 3.34
N ILE A 73 -10.68 -4.50 3.30
CA ILE A 73 -11.73 -3.47 3.12
C ILE A 73 -11.77 -2.53 4.31
N LEU A 74 -11.69 -3.05 5.54
CA LEU A 74 -11.65 -2.22 6.75
C LEU A 74 -10.40 -1.35 6.81
N VAL A 75 -9.25 -1.87 6.40
CA VAL A 75 -8.00 -1.11 6.24
C VAL A 75 -8.20 0.01 5.23
N GLY A 76 -8.74 -0.29 4.05
CA GLY A 76 -9.06 0.73 3.04
C GLY A 76 -9.97 1.83 3.57
N ALA A 77 -11.02 1.46 4.31
CA ALA A 77 -11.95 2.41 4.95
C ALA A 77 -11.25 3.27 6.02
N LEU A 78 -10.38 2.66 6.83
CA LEU A 78 -9.56 3.38 7.83
C LEU A 78 -8.64 4.39 7.15
N LEU A 79 -7.87 3.96 6.14
CA LEU A 79 -6.92 4.82 5.43
C LEU A 79 -7.63 5.96 4.71
N LEU A 80 -8.80 5.70 4.11
CA LEU A 80 -9.64 6.72 3.51
C LEU A 80 -10.15 7.70 4.57
N THR A 81 -10.62 7.21 5.71
CA THR A 81 -11.09 8.06 6.82
C THR A 81 -9.98 8.97 7.32
N LEU A 82 -8.76 8.45 7.50
CA LEU A 82 -7.60 9.24 7.89
C LEU A 82 -7.23 10.29 6.83
N LEU A 83 -7.34 9.94 5.54
CA LEU A 83 -7.08 10.87 4.44
C LEU A 83 -8.05 12.06 4.43
N ILE A 84 -9.34 11.79 4.61
CA ILE A 84 -10.41 12.82 4.56
C ILE A 84 -10.73 13.45 5.93
N ARG A 85 -9.99 13.08 6.98
CA ARG A 85 -10.18 13.64 8.31
C ARG A 85 -9.80 15.11 8.32
N ARG A 86 -10.79 15.95 8.62
CA ARG A 86 -10.63 17.40 8.69
C ARG A 86 -9.57 17.78 9.72
N ASP A 87 -8.72 18.76 9.35
CA ASP A 87 -7.72 19.40 10.21
C ASP A 87 -6.67 18.45 10.82
N TRP A 88 -6.57 17.22 10.27
CA TRP A 88 -5.49 16.30 10.63
C TRP A 88 -4.22 16.59 9.82
N LEU A 89 -4.25 16.39 8.50
CA LEU A 89 -3.17 16.78 7.57
C LEU A 89 -3.63 17.83 6.57
N PHE A 90 -4.90 17.80 6.21
CA PHE A 90 -5.51 18.68 5.22
C PHE A 90 -6.59 19.56 5.85
N ALA A 91 -6.57 20.85 5.54
CA ALA A 91 -7.67 21.76 5.87
C ALA A 91 -8.92 21.42 5.04
N GLN A 92 -10.10 21.84 5.49
CA GLN A 92 -11.39 21.56 4.84
C GLN A 92 -11.34 21.75 3.31
N ARG A 93 -10.84 22.88 2.81
CA ARG A 93 -10.75 23.19 1.37
C ARG A 93 -9.80 22.29 0.57
N GLN A 94 -8.92 21.54 1.26
CA GLN A 94 -7.91 20.69 0.65
C GLN A 94 -8.36 19.23 0.59
N LEU A 95 -9.43 18.84 1.29
CA LEU A 95 -9.87 17.44 1.38
C LEU A 95 -10.26 16.87 0.03
N ARG A 96 -11.10 17.59 -0.75
CA ARG A 96 -11.46 17.14 -2.12
C ARG A 96 -10.25 17.02 -3.03
N PRO A 97 -9.40 18.05 -3.19
CA PRO A 97 -8.18 17.93 -3.98
C PRO A 97 -7.27 16.78 -3.51
N ALA A 98 -7.07 16.60 -2.20
CA ALA A 98 -6.25 15.53 -1.67
C ALA A 98 -6.83 14.14 -1.98
N LEU A 99 -8.14 13.96 -1.79
CA LEU A 99 -8.84 12.71 -2.12
C LEU A 99 -8.67 12.37 -3.61
N PHE A 100 -8.99 13.28 -4.51
CA PHE A 100 -8.92 13.00 -5.95
C PHE A 100 -7.47 12.84 -6.45
N THR A 101 -6.51 13.54 -5.83
CA THR A 101 -5.10 13.30 -6.11
C THR A 101 -4.69 11.90 -5.66
N PHE A 102 -5.13 11.46 -4.49
CA PHE A 102 -4.84 10.11 -4.01
C PHE A 102 -5.48 9.04 -4.91
N VAL A 103 -6.73 9.22 -5.32
CA VAL A 103 -7.39 8.30 -6.28
C VAL A 103 -6.64 8.27 -7.62
N ALA A 104 -6.19 9.42 -8.12
CA ALA A 104 -5.36 9.50 -9.32
C ALA A 104 -4.03 8.73 -9.14
N LEU A 105 -3.41 8.83 -7.97
CA LEU A 105 -2.20 8.05 -7.64
C LEU A 105 -2.47 6.54 -7.63
N LEU A 106 -3.62 6.10 -7.12
CA LEU A 106 -4.01 4.68 -7.15
C LEU A 106 -4.20 4.18 -8.60
N LEU A 107 -4.76 5.01 -9.49
CA LEU A 107 -4.87 4.64 -10.91
C LEU A 107 -3.50 4.54 -11.59
N VAL A 108 -2.59 5.47 -11.32
CA VAL A 108 -1.21 5.42 -11.82
C VAL A 108 -0.49 4.19 -11.25
N LEU A 109 -0.65 3.92 -9.95
CA LEU A 109 -0.09 2.74 -9.29
C LEU A 109 -0.59 1.45 -9.94
N LEU A 110 -1.89 1.35 -10.24
CA LEU A 110 -2.46 0.17 -10.90
C LEU A 110 -1.78 -0.10 -12.25
N VAL A 111 -1.59 0.93 -13.07
CA VAL A 111 -0.90 0.80 -14.37
C VAL A 111 0.54 0.35 -14.17
N ILE A 112 1.27 1.00 -13.27
CA ILE A 112 2.68 0.66 -12.98
C ILE A 112 2.79 -0.77 -12.44
N ARG A 113 1.89 -1.17 -11.52
CA ARG A 113 1.82 -2.53 -10.99
C ARG A 113 1.65 -3.56 -12.09
N LEU A 114 0.70 -3.34 -13.01
CA LEU A 114 0.49 -4.24 -14.15
C LEU A 114 1.75 -4.37 -15.01
N LEU A 115 2.46 -3.27 -15.26
CA LEU A 115 3.72 -3.27 -16.01
C LEU A 115 4.82 -4.03 -15.25
N VAL A 116 5.02 -3.75 -13.96
CA VAL A 116 6.05 -4.42 -13.14
C VAL A 116 5.75 -5.90 -13.00
N THR A 117 4.48 -6.31 -12.80
CA THR A 117 4.10 -7.73 -12.74
C THR A 117 4.37 -8.45 -14.06
N LYS A 118 4.11 -7.81 -15.22
CA LYS A 118 4.47 -8.38 -16.53
C LYS A 118 5.98 -8.50 -16.72
N LEU A 119 6.74 -7.48 -16.31
CA LEU A 119 8.21 -7.53 -16.34
C LEU A 119 8.75 -8.63 -15.42
N ALA A 120 8.20 -8.74 -14.20
CA ALA A 120 8.58 -9.79 -13.26
C ALA A 120 8.33 -11.20 -13.82
N GLY A 121 7.21 -11.41 -14.52
CA GLY A 121 6.96 -12.68 -15.22
C GLY A 121 7.86 -12.91 -16.43
N HIS A 122 8.27 -11.85 -17.13
CA HIS A 122 9.15 -11.98 -18.30
C HIS A 122 10.61 -12.29 -17.93
N PHE A 123 11.06 -11.75 -16.79
CA PHE A 123 12.43 -11.90 -16.30
C PHE A 123 12.58 -12.98 -15.21
N ASP A 124 11.56 -13.80 -14.99
CA ASP A 124 11.53 -14.85 -13.96
C ASP A 124 11.83 -14.34 -12.53
N TRP A 125 11.38 -13.14 -12.22
CA TRP A 125 11.49 -12.56 -10.88
C TRP A 125 10.38 -13.02 -9.93
N GLN A 126 9.33 -13.65 -10.49
CA GLN A 126 8.24 -14.20 -9.71
C GLN A 126 8.64 -15.48 -9.02
N HIS A 127 8.27 -15.63 -7.76
CA HIS A 127 8.53 -16.80 -6.93
C HIS A 127 7.32 -17.07 -6.01
N ALA A 128 7.28 -18.22 -5.41
CA ALA A 128 6.27 -18.56 -4.43
C ALA A 128 6.54 -17.83 -3.10
N SER A 129 5.51 -17.73 -2.26
CA SER A 129 5.62 -17.12 -0.93
C SER A 129 6.41 -18.01 0.03
N PRO A 130 6.98 -17.44 1.11
CA PRO A 130 7.79 -18.20 2.07
C PRO A 130 7.01 -19.36 2.70
N SER A 131 5.70 -19.20 2.93
CA SER A 131 4.88 -20.30 3.45
C SER A 131 4.80 -21.51 2.54
N LEU A 132 4.99 -21.37 1.23
CA LEU A 132 5.03 -22.49 0.27
C LEU A 132 6.44 -23.07 0.07
N GLU A 133 7.49 -22.28 0.33
CA GLU A 133 8.87 -22.69 0.06
C GLU A 133 9.58 -23.21 1.31
N ILE A 134 9.25 -22.68 2.50
CA ILE A 134 9.94 -23.06 3.73
C ILE A 134 9.21 -24.22 4.41
N VAL A 135 9.94 -25.33 4.59
CA VAL A 135 9.44 -26.51 5.30
C VAL A 135 9.18 -26.18 6.77
N GLY A 136 7.99 -26.55 7.26
CA GLY A 136 7.58 -26.28 8.64
C GLY A 136 6.93 -24.92 8.84
N ALA A 137 6.60 -24.19 7.77
CA ALA A 137 5.79 -23.00 7.83
C ALA A 137 4.44 -23.28 8.53
N TYR A 138 4.00 -22.35 9.38
CA TYR A 138 2.70 -22.46 10.03
C TYR A 138 1.62 -21.83 9.15
N HIS A 139 0.69 -22.64 8.66
CA HIS A 139 -0.40 -22.22 7.81
C HIS A 139 -1.67 -21.95 8.62
N LEU A 140 -2.09 -20.69 8.70
CA LEU A 140 -3.34 -20.33 9.39
C LEU A 140 -4.58 -20.90 8.68
N SER A 141 -4.55 -21.09 7.36
CA SER A 141 -5.64 -21.71 6.59
C SER A 141 -5.94 -23.13 7.04
N ASP A 142 -4.95 -23.91 7.46
CA ASP A 142 -5.13 -25.27 7.97
C ASP A 142 -5.84 -25.28 9.33
N HIS A 143 -5.60 -24.26 10.16
CA HIS A 143 -6.18 -24.12 11.50
C HIS A 143 -7.51 -23.39 11.49
N PHE A 144 -7.75 -22.54 10.49
CA PHE A 144 -8.97 -21.74 10.32
C PHE A 144 -9.64 -21.97 8.95
N PRO A 145 -10.01 -23.22 8.59
CA PRO A 145 -10.53 -23.55 7.26
C PRO A 145 -11.83 -22.84 6.91
N LEU A 146 -12.62 -22.41 7.91
CA LEU A 146 -13.83 -21.62 7.71
C LEU A 146 -13.49 -20.20 7.23
N LEU A 147 -12.47 -19.57 7.82
CA LEU A 147 -12.00 -18.25 7.40
C LEU A 147 -11.42 -18.29 5.99
N GLU A 148 -10.68 -19.33 5.65
CA GLU A 148 -10.15 -19.54 4.30
C GLU A 148 -11.31 -19.66 3.28
N ARG A 149 -12.26 -20.56 3.54
CA ARG A 149 -13.36 -20.86 2.60
C ARG A 149 -14.31 -19.69 2.40
N VAL A 150 -14.64 -18.93 3.45
CA VAL A 150 -15.69 -17.90 3.42
C VAL A 150 -15.10 -16.49 3.17
N PHE A 151 -13.92 -16.21 3.69
CA PHE A 151 -13.36 -14.85 3.72
C PHE A 151 -12.00 -14.74 3.02
N GLU A 152 -11.53 -15.81 2.36
CA GLU A 152 -10.25 -15.85 1.63
C GLU A 152 -9.07 -15.39 2.51
N LEU A 153 -8.72 -16.21 3.51
CA LEU A 153 -7.54 -15.98 4.34
C LEU A 153 -6.27 -16.06 3.49
N LYS A 154 -5.46 -15.03 3.52
CA LYS A 154 -4.25 -14.92 2.71
C LYS A 154 -3.00 -15.25 3.54
N ASP A 155 -2.55 -16.49 3.46
CA ASP A 155 -1.31 -16.98 4.07
C ASP A 155 -0.33 -17.62 3.08
N HIS A 156 -0.68 -17.67 1.80
CA HIS A 156 0.19 -18.16 0.74
C HIS A 156 -0.08 -17.49 -0.60
N SER A 157 0.90 -17.55 -1.50
CA SER A 157 0.81 -17.06 -2.87
C SER A 157 1.76 -17.85 -3.79
N SER A 158 1.29 -18.33 -4.93
CA SER A 158 2.14 -18.96 -5.96
C SER A 158 3.00 -17.94 -6.72
N ARG A 159 2.67 -16.66 -6.63
CA ARG A 159 3.39 -15.54 -7.27
C ARG A 159 3.38 -14.36 -6.31
N SER A 160 4.31 -14.34 -5.38
CA SER A 160 4.31 -13.34 -4.29
C SER A 160 4.93 -12.00 -4.72
N PHE A 161 5.91 -12.01 -5.62
CA PHE A 161 6.53 -10.77 -6.12
C PHE A 161 5.80 -10.19 -7.35
N PRO A 162 5.58 -8.89 -7.40
CA PRO A 162 5.79 -7.87 -6.37
C PRO A 162 4.65 -7.83 -5.34
N GLY A 163 4.93 -7.39 -4.10
CA GLY A 163 3.94 -7.24 -3.02
C GLY A 163 2.83 -6.25 -3.37
N ASP A 164 1.67 -6.80 -3.74
CA ASP A 164 0.55 -6.00 -4.24
C ASP A 164 -0.17 -5.21 -3.13
N HIS A 165 -0.41 -5.85 -1.99
CA HIS A 165 -1.00 -5.23 -0.81
C HIS A 165 -0.10 -4.12 -0.26
N ALA A 166 1.19 -4.42 -0.12
CA ALA A 166 2.19 -3.45 0.35
C ALA A 166 2.27 -2.22 -0.56
N SER A 167 2.18 -2.38 -1.88
CA SER A 167 2.25 -1.23 -2.80
C SER A 167 1.14 -0.20 -2.56
N VAL A 168 -0.09 -0.65 -2.21
CA VAL A 168 -1.22 0.23 -1.88
C VAL A 168 -1.03 0.91 -0.52
N LEU A 169 -0.52 0.20 0.48
CA LEU A 169 -0.22 0.77 1.79
C LEU A 169 0.92 1.79 1.70
N LEU A 170 1.97 1.45 0.97
CA LEU A 170 3.15 2.30 0.80
C LEU A 170 2.84 3.58 0.01
N ILE A 171 2.00 3.53 -1.05
CA ILE A 171 1.63 4.76 -1.74
C ILE A 171 0.79 5.68 -0.86
N TRP A 172 -0.10 5.13 -0.01
CA TRP A 172 -0.82 5.91 0.98
C TRP A 172 0.15 6.54 1.99
N GLY A 173 1.06 5.75 2.56
CA GLY A 173 2.07 6.21 3.51
C GLY A 173 2.96 7.31 2.93
N LEU A 174 3.50 7.10 1.71
CA LEU A 174 4.33 8.08 1.01
C LEU A 174 3.55 9.36 0.69
N PHE A 175 2.31 9.24 0.18
CA PHE A 175 1.47 10.41 -0.10
C PHE A 175 1.21 11.23 1.16
N MET A 176 0.81 10.58 2.26
CA MET A 176 0.57 11.27 3.53
C MET A 176 1.85 11.86 4.12
N ALA A 177 3.00 11.17 3.98
CA ALA A 177 4.30 11.64 4.46
C ALA A 177 4.78 12.93 3.77
N LEU A 178 4.35 13.20 2.53
CA LEU A 178 4.63 14.47 1.85
C LEU A 178 4.10 15.68 2.65
N PHE A 179 3.02 15.49 3.41
CA PHE A 179 2.32 16.54 4.15
C PHE A 179 2.48 16.42 5.67
N ALA A 180 2.81 15.24 6.18
CA ALA A 180 3.00 14.97 7.60
C ALA A 180 4.36 15.49 8.10
N ARG A 181 4.42 15.90 9.38
CA ARG A 181 5.65 16.31 10.08
C ARG A 181 5.58 15.86 11.54
N GLY A 182 6.76 15.69 12.15
CA GLY A 182 6.87 15.33 13.57
C GLY A 182 6.11 14.06 13.92
N GLY A 183 5.36 14.06 15.02
CA GLY A 183 4.61 12.89 15.48
C GLY A 183 3.56 12.37 14.49
N ARG A 184 3.00 13.25 13.63
CA ARG A 184 2.06 12.81 12.58
C ARG A 184 2.77 11.98 11.50
N LEU A 185 4.02 12.32 11.16
CA LEU A 185 4.82 11.53 10.23
C LEU A 185 5.13 10.16 10.83
N ALA A 186 5.57 10.11 12.09
CA ALA A 186 5.82 8.83 12.78
C ALA A 186 4.56 7.96 12.82
N LEU A 187 3.38 8.57 13.09
CA LEU A 187 2.10 7.85 13.09
C LEU A 187 1.75 7.30 11.70
N VAL A 188 1.92 8.09 10.64
CA VAL A 188 1.66 7.65 9.25
C VAL A 188 2.55 6.46 8.89
N LEU A 189 3.86 6.56 9.16
CA LEU A 189 4.80 5.49 8.87
C LEU A 189 4.51 4.25 9.73
N GLY A 190 4.23 4.43 11.02
CA GLY A 190 3.87 3.34 11.94
C GLY A 190 2.62 2.60 11.50
N ILE A 191 1.55 3.31 11.11
CA ILE A 191 0.33 2.69 10.57
C ILE A 191 0.64 1.92 9.28
N THR A 192 1.40 2.51 8.36
CA THR A 192 1.75 1.85 7.10
C THR A 192 2.48 0.53 7.35
N LEU A 193 3.51 0.55 8.19
CA LEU A 193 4.28 -0.65 8.51
C LEU A 193 3.46 -1.68 9.28
N LEU A 194 2.65 -1.26 10.25
CA LEU A 194 1.78 -2.15 11.02
C LEU A 194 0.80 -2.90 10.13
N LEU A 195 0.21 -2.20 9.14
CA LEU A 195 -0.78 -2.79 8.24
C LEU A 195 -0.14 -3.71 7.16
N MET A 196 1.18 -3.65 6.96
CA MET A 196 1.90 -4.61 6.12
C MET A 196 2.17 -5.95 6.84
N LEU A 197 2.24 -5.94 8.19
CA LEU A 197 2.59 -7.13 8.97
C LEU A 197 1.72 -8.37 8.72
N PRO A 198 0.39 -8.30 8.52
CA PRO A 198 -0.42 -9.50 8.33
C PRO A 198 0.11 -10.42 7.23
N ARG A 199 0.51 -9.89 6.09
CA ARG A 199 1.03 -10.68 4.96
C ARG A 199 2.42 -11.28 5.23
N LEU A 200 3.23 -10.59 6.01
CA LEU A 200 4.55 -11.06 6.42
C LEU A 200 4.45 -12.13 7.50
N VAL A 201 3.58 -11.94 8.50
CA VAL A 201 3.37 -12.89 9.61
C VAL A 201 2.79 -14.20 9.09
N THR A 202 1.80 -14.13 8.20
CA THR A 202 1.19 -15.34 7.62
C THR A 202 2.07 -16.02 6.57
N GLY A 203 3.14 -15.37 6.12
CA GLY A 203 4.03 -15.90 5.10
C GLY A 203 3.47 -15.83 3.68
N ALA A 204 2.49 -14.96 3.43
CA ALA A 204 1.97 -14.72 2.08
C ALA A 204 2.93 -13.94 1.19
N HIS A 205 3.84 -13.17 1.77
CA HIS A 205 4.89 -12.41 1.10
C HIS A 205 6.22 -12.51 1.84
N TRP A 206 7.31 -12.48 1.06
CA TRP A 206 8.64 -12.20 1.56
C TRP A 206 8.79 -10.72 1.92
N ALA A 207 9.70 -10.37 2.82
CA ALA A 207 9.97 -8.97 3.14
C ALA A 207 10.42 -8.19 1.88
N SER A 208 11.21 -8.81 1.02
CA SER A 208 11.62 -8.21 -0.26
C SER A 208 10.46 -7.99 -1.24
N ASP A 209 9.41 -8.82 -1.24
CA ASP A 209 8.21 -8.56 -2.06
C ASP A 209 7.59 -7.20 -1.74
N ASP A 210 7.53 -6.88 -0.46
CA ASP A 210 6.93 -5.66 0.05
C ASP A 210 7.89 -4.47 -0.05
N PHE A 211 9.13 -4.63 0.48
CA PHE A 211 10.10 -3.53 0.59
C PHE A 211 10.88 -3.28 -0.71
N VAL A 212 11.00 -4.26 -1.61
CA VAL A 212 11.54 -4.04 -2.95
C VAL A 212 10.39 -3.86 -3.93
N GLY A 213 9.57 -4.89 -4.16
CA GLY A 213 8.51 -4.87 -5.17
C GLY A 213 7.44 -3.82 -4.90
N GLY A 214 6.86 -3.81 -3.70
CA GLY A 214 5.81 -2.87 -3.30
C GLY A 214 6.30 -1.42 -3.27
N LEU A 215 7.48 -1.17 -2.70
CA LEU A 215 8.04 0.18 -2.61
C LEU A 215 8.50 0.70 -3.98
N LEU A 216 9.07 -0.15 -4.84
CA LEU A 216 9.38 0.19 -6.23
C LEU A 216 8.13 0.76 -6.94
N ILE A 217 7.02 0.03 -6.88
CA ILE A 217 5.76 0.44 -7.52
C ILE A 217 5.27 1.76 -6.93
N ALA A 218 5.30 1.91 -5.60
CA ALA A 218 4.84 3.13 -4.92
C ALA A 218 5.71 4.36 -5.25
N LEU A 219 7.04 4.21 -5.31
CA LEU A 219 7.97 5.28 -5.70
C LEU A 219 7.75 5.72 -7.13
N LEU A 220 7.61 4.77 -8.07
CA LEU A 220 7.31 5.10 -9.46
C LEU A 220 5.96 5.79 -9.60
N ALA A 221 4.94 5.34 -8.84
CA ALA A 221 3.61 5.95 -8.87
C ALA A 221 3.62 7.39 -8.31
N ILE A 222 4.37 7.66 -7.23
CA ILE A 222 4.60 9.02 -6.73
C ILE A 222 5.37 9.85 -7.77
N GLY A 223 6.40 9.28 -8.37
CA GLY A 223 7.18 9.94 -9.41
C GLY A 223 6.31 10.42 -10.57
N TRP A 224 5.52 9.55 -11.15
CA TRP A 224 4.66 9.90 -12.29
C TRP A 224 3.39 10.62 -11.88
N GLY A 225 2.72 10.21 -10.81
CA GLY A 225 1.42 10.75 -10.43
C GLY A 225 1.49 12.05 -9.63
N TYR A 226 2.53 12.28 -8.81
CA TYR A 226 2.63 13.48 -7.98
C TYR A 226 3.71 14.46 -8.43
N CYS A 227 4.82 13.96 -9.00
CA CYS A 227 5.93 14.81 -9.42
C CYS A 227 5.78 15.31 -10.87
N THR A 228 4.80 14.83 -11.61
CA THR A 228 4.44 15.33 -12.96
C THR A 228 3.03 15.90 -12.98
N PRO A 229 2.62 16.62 -14.04
CA PRO A 229 1.24 17.09 -14.22
C PRO A 229 0.20 15.97 -14.38
N LEU A 230 0.62 14.72 -14.68
CA LEU A 230 -0.27 13.60 -15.02
C LEU A 230 -1.35 13.36 -13.95
N GLY A 231 -0.94 13.20 -12.70
CA GLY A 231 -1.90 12.94 -11.62
C GLY A 231 -2.85 14.09 -11.36
N ALA A 232 -2.41 15.35 -11.56
CA ALA A 232 -3.29 16.50 -11.44
C ALA A 232 -4.33 16.55 -12.55
N HIS A 233 -4.00 16.16 -13.79
CA HIS A 233 -4.95 16.05 -14.89
C HIS A 233 -5.96 14.92 -14.63
N ILE A 234 -5.50 13.75 -14.20
CA ILE A 234 -6.38 12.64 -13.82
C ILE A 234 -7.31 13.08 -12.67
N ALA A 235 -6.78 13.72 -11.62
CA ALA A 235 -7.56 14.20 -10.49
C ALA A 235 -8.63 15.23 -10.93
N ALA A 236 -8.29 16.15 -11.84
CA ALA A 236 -9.24 17.13 -12.38
C ALA A 236 -10.37 16.45 -13.18
N LEU A 237 -10.04 15.46 -14.00
CA LEU A 237 -11.03 14.64 -14.72
C LEU A 237 -11.95 13.91 -13.76
N LEU A 238 -11.39 13.23 -12.76
CA LEU A 238 -12.15 12.52 -11.72
C LEU A 238 -13.09 13.48 -10.94
N GLN A 239 -12.60 14.67 -10.58
CA GLN A 239 -13.41 15.69 -9.92
C GLN A 239 -14.57 16.15 -10.82
N TRP A 240 -14.31 16.33 -12.11
CA TRP A 240 -15.35 16.70 -13.06
C TRP A 240 -16.41 15.61 -13.19
N LEU A 241 -16.02 14.35 -13.35
CA LEU A 241 -16.93 13.20 -13.39
C LEU A 241 -17.73 13.04 -12.08
N ALA A 242 -17.10 13.31 -10.94
CA ALA A 242 -17.72 13.15 -9.62
C ALA A 242 -18.64 14.32 -9.24
N ARG A 243 -18.73 15.43 -9.99
CA ARG A 243 -19.54 16.60 -9.62
C ARG A 243 -21.01 16.26 -9.38
N ALA A 244 -21.65 15.60 -10.35
CA ALA A 244 -23.08 15.26 -10.24
C ALA A 244 -23.37 14.24 -9.11
N PRO A 245 -22.66 13.11 -8.98
CA PRO A 245 -22.88 12.17 -7.88
C PRO A 245 -22.56 12.80 -6.50
N MET A 246 -21.56 13.64 -6.38
CA MET A 246 -21.26 14.34 -5.12
C MET A 246 -22.34 15.35 -4.73
N GLN A 247 -22.90 16.10 -5.70
CA GLN A 247 -24.02 16.99 -5.44
C GLN A 247 -25.28 16.21 -5.00
N LEU A 248 -25.53 15.04 -5.60
CA LEU A 248 -26.62 14.17 -5.19
C LEU A 248 -26.37 13.60 -3.78
N ALA A 249 -25.16 13.12 -3.49
CA ALA A 249 -24.78 12.62 -2.18
C ALA A 249 -24.90 13.69 -1.08
N ALA A 250 -24.56 14.96 -1.38
CA ALA A 250 -24.69 16.08 -0.45
C ALA A 250 -26.16 16.39 -0.06
N ARG A 251 -27.15 15.93 -0.84
CA ARG A 251 -28.58 16.04 -0.48
C ARG A 251 -29.02 15.03 0.56
N LEU A 252 -28.30 13.91 0.73
CA LEU A 252 -28.63 12.87 1.70
C LEU A 252 -28.19 13.29 3.11
N PRO A 253 -29.10 13.23 4.14
CA PRO A 253 -28.84 13.76 5.48
C PRO A 253 -27.61 13.18 6.16
N LEU A 254 -27.33 11.89 5.96
CA LEU A 254 -26.17 11.21 6.53
C LEU A 254 -24.87 11.58 5.79
N LEU A 255 -24.89 11.63 4.45
CA LEU A 255 -23.70 11.86 3.65
C LEU A 255 -23.27 13.34 3.65
N ARG A 256 -24.20 14.28 3.76
CA ARG A 256 -23.87 15.72 3.87
C ARG A 256 -22.98 16.07 5.08
N GLN A 257 -22.88 15.16 6.06
CA GLN A 257 -22.00 15.34 7.22
C GLN A 257 -20.53 15.07 6.90
N LEU A 258 -20.25 14.33 5.83
CA LEU A 258 -18.88 14.05 5.40
C LEU A 258 -18.16 15.35 5.01
N ALA A 259 -17.00 15.59 5.61
CA ALA A 259 -16.22 16.78 5.39
C ALA A 259 -15.92 17.02 3.90
N VAL A 260 -15.68 15.97 3.14
CA VAL A 260 -15.38 16.03 1.70
C VAL A 260 -16.55 16.49 0.83
N LEU A 261 -17.81 16.44 1.32
CA LEU A 261 -19.01 16.90 0.62
C LEU A 261 -19.42 18.34 0.98
N ARG A 262 -18.78 18.93 2.00
CA ARG A 262 -19.02 20.32 2.38
C ARG A 262 -18.10 21.23 1.58
N ASP A 263 -18.65 22.24 0.96
CA ASP A 263 -17.89 23.29 0.24
C ASP A 263 -17.10 24.18 1.17
#